data_c1bd77ec4c30a64ca992db58262888c4
#
_entry.id   c1bd77ec4c30a64ca992db58262888c4
#
_cell.length_a   1.000
_cell.length_b   1.000
_cell.length_c   1.000
_cell.angle_alpha   90.00
_cell.angle_beta   90.00
_cell.angle_gamma   90.00
#
_symmetry.space_group_name_H-M   'P 1'
#
loop_
_entity.id
_entity.type
_entity.pdbx_description
1 polymer ?
#
loop_
_entity_poly.entity_id
_entity_poly.type
_entity_poly.pdbx_seq_one_letter_code
_entity_poly.pdbx_strand_id
1 'polypeptide(L)'
;MARMKKDEMFADQREPDAFDLDNIDDDAPVDTDEMDNLRIERDDLRDRFMRALADAENARKRGERDRREAEQYGGSKLARDMLPVFDALRRALDSATDDQRAASPALIEGVELTLRELTKVLTKHGVEPVSPKVGDMFDPQLHEAMFEAPLPGTKAGQIIQVMTEGFMLHDRLLRPASVGVSSNTQG
;
A
#
# COMPACT_ATOMS: atom_id res chain seq x y z
N MET A 1 -67.74 28.44 -17.76
CA MET A 1 -67.35 29.84 -18.03
C MET A 1 -66.02 30.09 -17.45
N ALA A 2 -64.94 30.50 -18.10
CA ALA A 2 -64.72 31.12 -19.39
C ALA A 2 -63.36 30.58 -19.95
N ARG A 3 -63.43 30.31 -21.24
CA ARG A 3 -62.27 29.93 -22.07
C ARG A 3 -61.54 31.22 -22.41
N MET A 4 -60.36 31.49 -21.74
CA MET A 4 -59.48 32.60 -22.12
C MET A 4 -58.55 32.14 -23.23
N LYS A 5 -58.56 32.97 -24.29
CA LYS A 5 -57.88 32.78 -25.57
C LYS A 5 -56.32 32.73 -25.37
N LYS A 6 -55.72 31.74 -26.00
CA LYS A 6 -54.30 31.38 -26.03
C LYS A 6 -53.57 31.95 -27.25
N ASP A 7 -54.08 33.02 -27.85
CA ASP A 7 -53.67 33.44 -29.20
C ASP A 7 -53.09 34.85 -29.32
N GLU A 8 -52.57 35.45 -28.22
CA GLU A 8 -52.00 36.80 -28.30
C GLU A 8 -50.56 36.90 -27.75
N MET A 9 -49.73 35.84 -27.73
CA MET A 9 -48.41 35.90 -27.15
C MET A 9 -47.26 35.55 -28.11
N PHE A 10 -47.47 35.56 -29.43
CA PHE A 10 -46.40 35.31 -30.42
C PHE A 10 -46.50 36.21 -31.63
N ALA A 11 -46.48 37.54 -31.41
CA ALA A 11 -46.41 38.52 -32.49
C ALA A 11 -45.31 39.57 -32.21
N ASP A 12 -44.07 39.10 -32.01
CA ASP A 12 -42.89 39.90 -32.27
C ASP A 12 -41.83 39.00 -32.90
N GLN A 13 -42.10 38.51 -34.10
CA GLN A 13 -41.09 37.98 -35.01
C GLN A 13 -40.49 39.18 -35.75
N ARG A 14 -39.51 39.83 -35.10
CA ARG A 14 -38.50 40.55 -35.87
C ARG A 14 -37.75 39.47 -36.61
N GLU A 15 -37.86 39.46 -37.92
CA GLU A 15 -36.96 38.72 -38.80
C GLU A 15 -35.53 39.10 -38.37
N PRO A 16 -34.62 38.13 -38.15
CA PRO A 16 -33.22 38.47 -37.93
C PRO A 16 -32.74 39.23 -39.16
N ASP A 17 -32.25 40.45 -38.94
CA ASP A 17 -31.62 41.27 -39.98
C ASP A 17 -30.75 40.32 -40.82
N ALA A 18 -31.08 40.22 -42.10
CA ALA A 18 -30.33 39.41 -43.05
C ALA A 18 -28.86 39.86 -42.92
N PHE A 19 -28.01 38.99 -42.46
CA PHE A 19 -26.58 39.22 -42.34
C PHE A 19 -26.05 39.53 -43.76
N ASP A 20 -25.80 40.82 -44.02
CA ASP A 20 -25.39 41.31 -45.30
C ASP A 20 -23.94 40.86 -45.59
N LEU A 21 -23.81 39.75 -46.30
CA LEU A 21 -22.54 39.14 -46.67
C LEU A 21 -21.75 39.97 -47.69
N ASP A 22 -22.42 40.95 -48.32
CA ASP A 22 -21.76 41.82 -49.31
C ASP A 22 -21.02 42.99 -48.67
N ASN A 23 -21.07 43.16 -47.36
CA ASN A 23 -20.44 44.25 -46.62
C ASN A 23 -19.32 43.72 -45.70
N ILE A 24 -18.77 42.57 -46.01
CA ILE A 24 -17.50 42.14 -45.39
C ILE A 24 -16.41 42.92 -46.07
N ASP A 25 -15.91 43.98 -45.43
CA ASP A 25 -14.66 44.66 -45.81
C ASP A 25 -13.52 43.65 -45.72
N ASP A 26 -13.31 42.92 -46.82
CA ASP A 26 -12.24 41.90 -46.97
C ASP A 26 -10.84 42.56 -47.00
N ASP A 27 -10.78 43.89 -46.93
CA ASP A 27 -9.58 44.75 -46.97
C ASP A 27 -9.31 45.50 -45.67
N ALA A 28 -9.96 45.15 -44.54
CA ALA A 28 -9.57 45.65 -43.24
C ALA A 28 -8.14 45.18 -42.94
N PRO A 29 -7.15 46.06 -42.73
CA PRO A 29 -5.80 45.62 -42.42
C PRO A 29 -5.82 44.77 -41.16
N VAL A 30 -5.64 43.47 -41.33
CA VAL A 30 -5.48 42.55 -40.21
C VAL A 30 -4.25 43.05 -39.45
N ASP A 31 -4.46 43.48 -38.20
CA ASP A 31 -3.34 43.90 -37.37
C ASP A 31 -2.42 42.71 -37.13
N THR A 32 -1.36 42.70 -37.94
CA THR A 32 -0.36 41.61 -37.94
C THR A 32 0.27 41.46 -36.55
N ASP A 33 0.37 42.54 -35.81
CA ASP A 33 0.93 42.55 -34.46
C ASP A 33 -0.06 41.88 -33.45
N GLU A 34 -1.36 42.08 -33.63
CA GLU A 34 -2.39 41.40 -32.81
C GLU A 34 -2.42 39.91 -33.13
N MET A 35 -2.35 39.55 -34.39
CA MET A 35 -2.30 38.12 -34.83
C MET A 35 -1.05 37.41 -34.29
N ASP A 36 0.10 38.06 -34.30
CA ASP A 36 1.33 37.47 -33.76
C ASP A 36 1.31 37.38 -32.25
N ASN A 37 0.75 38.36 -31.55
CA ASN A 37 0.52 38.29 -30.10
C ASN A 37 -0.43 37.14 -29.72
N LEU A 38 -1.52 36.96 -30.46
CA LEU A 38 -2.46 35.84 -30.24
C LEU A 38 -1.83 34.48 -30.50
N ARG A 39 -0.92 34.39 -31.48
CA ARG A 39 -0.14 33.15 -31.75
C ARG A 39 0.79 32.83 -30.58
N ILE A 40 1.50 33.81 -30.04
CA ILE A 40 2.39 33.66 -28.90
C ILE A 40 1.59 33.20 -27.67
N GLU A 41 0.45 33.87 -27.40
CA GLU A 41 -0.41 33.49 -26.29
C GLU A 41 -0.97 32.07 -26.44
N ARG A 42 -1.45 31.72 -27.63
CA ARG A 42 -1.90 30.35 -27.95
C ARG A 42 -0.81 29.31 -27.68
N ASP A 43 0.42 29.58 -28.12
CA ASP A 43 1.52 28.64 -27.97
C ASP A 43 1.94 28.53 -26.50
N ASP A 44 1.98 29.61 -25.74
CA ASP A 44 2.22 29.57 -24.29
C ASP A 44 1.10 28.82 -23.53
N LEU A 45 -0.17 29.07 -23.86
CA LEU A 45 -1.30 28.33 -23.30
C LEU A 45 -1.25 26.85 -23.64
N ARG A 46 -0.85 26.52 -24.88
CA ARG A 46 -0.68 25.13 -25.31
C ARG A 46 0.43 24.43 -24.53
N ASP A 47 1.55 25.11 -24.31
CA ASP A 47 2.66 24.56 -23.55
C ASP A 47 2.29 24.38 -22.05
N ARG A 48 1.54 25.33 -21.49
CA ARG A 48 1.01 25.21 -20.13
C ARG A 48 0.01 24.06 -20.04
N PHE A 49 -0.87 23.91 -21.02
CA PHE A 49 -1.83 22.81 -21.08
C PHE A 49 -1.12 21.46 -21.17
N MET A 50 -0.11 21.32 -22.04
CA MET A 50 0.64 20.07 -22.18
C MET A 50 1.39 19.70 -20.90
N ARG A 51 1.99 20.70 -20.20
CA ARG A 51 2.61 20.48 -18.88
C ARG A 51 1.58 20.04 -17.85
N ALA A 52 0.46 20.75 -17.76
CA ALA A 52 -0.60 20.42 -16.81
C ALA A 52 -1.19 19.01 -17.08
N LEU A 53 -1.32 18.61 -18.34
CA LEU A 53 -1.77 17.27 -18.70
C LEU A 53 -0.77 16.20 -18.25
N ALA A 54 0.54 16.44 -18.49
CA ALA A 54 1.60 15.54 -18.03
C ALA A 54 1.64 15.42 -16.51
N ASP A 55 1.49 16.53 -15.80
CA ASP A 55 1.44 16.56 -14.34
C ASP A 55 0.21 15.82 -13.79
N ALA A 56 -0.96 16.01 -14.42
CA ALA A 56 -2.18 15.29 -14.05
C ALA A 56 -2.03 13.78 -14.25
N GLU A 57 -1.44 13.34 -15.36
CA GLU A 57 -1.19 11.92 -15.63
C GLU A 57 -0.18 11.32 -14.63
N ASN A 58 0.88 12.07 -14.30
CA ASN A 58 1.84 11.66 -13.28
C ASN A 58 1.19 11.56 -11.89
N ALA A 59 0.35 12.54 -11.54
CA ALA A 59 -0.40 12.52 -10.28
C ALA A 59 -1.37 11.33 -10.21
N ARG A 60 -2.08 11.04 -11.32
CA ARG A 60 -2.97 9.88 -11.43
C ARG A 60 -2.21 8.57 -11.20
N LYS A 61 -1.08 8.37 -11.92
CA LYS A 61 -0.24 7.17 -11.77
C LYS A 61 0.32 7.02 -10.36
N ARG A 62 0.70 8.14 -9.72
CA ARG A 62 1.17 8.14 -8.33
C ARG A 62 0.03 7.73 -7.40
N GLY A 63 -1.13 8.37 -7.52
CA GLY A 63 -2.31 8.05 -6.70
C GLY A 63 -2.76 6.58 -6.81
N GLU A 64 -2.70 5.99 -8.00
CA GLU A 64 -2.98 4.56 -8.19
C GLU A 64 -1.95 3.67 -7.48
N ARG A 65 -0.67 4.06 -7.50
CA ARG A 65 0.40 3.33 -6.79
C ARG A 65 0.21 3.44 -5.29
N ASP A 66 0.03 4.66 -4.79
CA ASP A 66 -0.17 4.93 -3.36
C ASP A 66 -1.40 4.20 -2.82
N ARG A 67 -2.49 4.13 -3.61
CA ARG A 67 -3.67 3.36 -3.26
C ARG A 67 -3.37 1.86 -3.12
N ARG A 68 -2.67 1.27 -4.09
CA ARG A 68 -2.28 -0.15 -4.02
C ARG A 68 -1.37 -0.43 -2.82
N GLU A 69 -0.41 0.46 -2.55
CA GLU A 69 0.45 0.34 -1.37
C GLU A 69 -0.36 0.46 -0.07
N ALA A 70 -1.31 1.38 0.01
CA ALA A 70 -2.18 1.50 1.17
C ALA A 70 -3.07 0.27 1.37
N GLU A 71 -3.62 -0.31 0.31
CA GLU A 71 -4.39 -1.55 0.35
C GLU A 71 -3.53 -2.74 0.83
N GLN A 72 -2.29 -2.83 0.35
CA GLN A 72 -1.38 -3.95 0.64
C GLN A 72 -0.75 -3.86 2.03
N TYR A 73 -0.35 -2.65 2.46
CA TYR A 73 0.44 -2.45 3.68
C TYR A 73 -0.28 -1.67 4.78
N GLY A 74 -1.51 -1.21 4.54
CA GLY A 74 -2.26 -0.42 5.54
C GLY A 74 -2.49 -1.15 6.87
N GLY A 75 -2.55 -2.48 6.82
CA GLY A 75 -2.68 -3.34 8.01
C GLY A 75 -1.37 -3.59 8.78
N SER A 76 -0.21 -3.11 8.28
CA SER A 76 1.11 -3.46 8.85
C SER A 76 1.26 -3.10 10.34
N LYS A 77 0.73 -1.96 10.76
CA LYS A 77 0.78 -1.54 12.16
C LYS A 77 -0.03 -2.47 13.05
N LEU A 78 -1.29 -2.74 12.68
CA LEU A 78 -2.14 -3.68 13.41
C LEU A 78 -1.53 -5.08 13.45
N ALA A 79 -1.03 -5.57 12.31
CA ALA A 79 -0.36 -6.87 12.25
C ALA A 79 0.81 -6.93 13.24
N ARG A 80 1.68 -5.91 13.25
CA ARG A 80 2.81 -5.83 14.19
C ARG A 80 2.35 -5.82 15.64
N ASP A 81 1.31 -5.05 15.96
CA ASP A 81 0.76 -4.93 17.32
C ASP A 81 0.06 -6.24 17.79
N MET A 82 -0.30 -7.13 16.84
CA MET A 82 -0.86 -8.46 17.14
C MET A 82 0.19 -9.54 17.40
N LEU A 83 1.46 -9.35 16.97
CA LEU A 83 2.52 -10.35 17.16
C LEU A 83 2.77 -10.73 18.62
N PRO A 84 2.72 -9.81 19.63
CA PRO A 84 2.83 -10.19 21.04
C PRO A 84 1.75 -11.16 21.51
N VAL A 85 0.55 -11.13 20.91
CA VAL A 85 -0.54 -12.07 21.23
C VAL A 85 -0.18 -13.46 20.72
N PHE A 86 0.35 -13.56 19.50
CA PHE A 86 0.89 -14.81 18.96
C PHE A 86 1.98 -15.39 19.88
N ASP A 87 2.96 -14.55 20.27
CA ASP A 87 4.06 -14.97 21.15
C ASP A 87 3.57 -15.44 22.52
N ALA A 88 2.56 -14.76 23.08
CA ALA A 88 1.97 -15.14 24.37
C ALA A 88 1.27 -16.50 24.30
N LEU A 89 0.49 -16.76 23.25
CA LEU A 89 -0.16 -18.06 23.03
C LEU A 89 0.88 -19.17 22.87
N ARG A 90 1.91 -18.94 22.07
CA ARG A 90 2.99 -19.89 21.84
C ARG A 90 3.74 -20.19 23.14
N ARG A 91 4.12 -19.15 23.89
CA ARG A 91 4.79 -19.29 25.18
C ARG A 91 3.94 -20.08 26.19
N ALA A 92 2.62 -19.85 26.19
CA ALA A 92 1.70 -20.60 27.05
C ALA A 92 1.74 -22.11 26.72
N LEU A 93 1.76 -22.47 25.44
CA LEU A 93 1.86 -23.86 25.00
C LEU A 93 3.23 -24.47 25.30
N ASP A 94 4.33 -23.70 25.09
CA ASP A 94 5.69 -24.18 25.29
C ASP A 94 6.01 -24.36 26.80
N SER A 95 5.38 -23.55 27.68
CA SER A 95 5.55 -23.64 29.13
C SER A 95 4.66 -24.69 29.80
N ALA A 96 3.67 -25.24 29.10
CA ALA A 96 2.78 -26.26 29.64
C ALA A 96 3.53 -27.58 29.86
N THR A 97 3.63 -28.04 31.10
CA THR A 97 4.22 -29.32 31.48
C THR A 97 3.34 -30.50 31.03
N ASP A 98 3.90 -31.71 30.95
CA ASP A 98 3.17 -32.92 30.55
C ASP A 98 2.01 -33.19 31.54
N ASP A 99 2.19 -32.94 32.85
CA ASP A 99 1.15 -33.07 33.86
C ASP A 99 0.00 -32.09 33.63
N GLN A 100 0.30 -30.84 33.27
CA GLN A 100 -0.71 -29.82 32.95
C GLN A 100 -1.47 -30.16 31.67
N ARG A 101 -0.75 -30.65 30.64
CA ARG A 101 -1.36 -31.13 29.39
C ARG A 101 -2.31 -32.30 29.65
N ALA A 102 -1.90 -33.22 30.53
CA ALA A 102 -2.73 -34.38 30.92
C ALA A 102 -3.93 -33.98 31.80
N ALA A 103 -3.76 -33.00 32.68
CA ALA A 103 -4.82 -32.54 33.58
C ALA A 103 -5.91 -31.71 32.86
N SER A 104 -5.58 -31.01 31.77
CA SER A 104 -6.52 -30.12 31.11
C SER A 104 -6.37 -30.18 29.57
N PRO A 105 -6.56 -31.33 28.94
CA PRO A 105 -6.31 -31.51 27.50
C PRO A 105 -7.20 -30.61 26.64
N ALA A 106 -8.47 -30.44 27.02
CA ALA A 106 -9.38 -29.56 26.25
C ALA A 106 -8.98 -28.08 26.27
N LEU A 107 -8.35 -27.60 27.35
CA LEU A 107 -7.83 -26.25 27.44
C LEU A 107 -6.62 -26.09 26.52
N ILE A 108 -5.69 -27.02 26.55
CA ILE A 108 -4.50 -27.02 25.67
C ILE A 108 -4.91 -27.06 24.21
N GLU A 109 -5.80 -27.97 23.85
CA GLU A 109 -6.35 -28.05 22.48
C GLU A 109 -7.02 -26.74 22.05
N GLY A 110 -7.78 -26.08 22.94
CA GLY A 110 -8.41 -24.78 22.69
C GLY A 110 -7.37 -23.68 22.40
N VAL A 111 -6.26 -23.66 23.14
CA VAL A 111 -5.17 -22.68 22.90
C VAL A 111 -4.44 -23.00 21.58
N GLU A 112 -4.16 -24.27 21.30
CA GLU A 112 -3.56 -24.71 20.02
C GLU A 112 -4.43 -24.34 18.82
N LEU A 113 -5.75 -24.55 18.93
CA LEU A 113 -6.71 -24.16 17.90
C LEU A 113 -6.70 -22.65 17.67
N THR A 114 -6.71 -21.88 18.79
CA THR A 114 -6.67 -20.40 18.71
C THR A 114 -5.40 -19.91 18.03
N LEU A 115 -4.24 -20.46 18.39
CA LEU A 115 -2.96 -20.12 17.77
C LEU A 115 -2.97 -20.47 16.26
N ARG A 116 -3.51 -21.62 15.92
CA ARG A 116 -3.63 -22.07 14.53
C ARG A 116 -4.55 -21.17 13.70
N GLU A 117 -5.69 -20.77 14.24
CA GLU A 117 -6.61 -19.84 13.57
C GLU A 117 -6.00 -18.43 13.45
N LEU A 118 -5.30 -17.94 14.47
CA LEU A 118 -4.56 -16.68 14.40
C LEU A 118 -3.52 -16.69 13.27
N THR A 119 -2.71 -17.76 13.21
CA THR A 119 -1.70 -17.93 12.15
C THR A 119 -2.36 -17.94 10.77
N LYS A 120 -3.46 -18.67 10.61
CA LYS A 120 -4.20 -18.74 9.35
C LYS A 120 -4.78 -17.38 8.93
N VAL A 121 -5.30 -16.60 9.87
CA VAL A 121 -5.76 -15.24 9.60
C VAL A 121 -4.60 -14.34 9.18
N LEU A 122 -3.47 -14.38 9.90
CA LEU A 122 -2.26 -13.63 9.55
C LEU A 122 -1.79 -13.97 8.12
N THR A 123 -1.66 -15.27 7.80
CA THR A 123 -1.25 -15.72 6.47
C THR A 123 -2.23 -15.30 5.37
N LYS A 124 -3.55 -15.34 5.64
CA LYS A 124 -4.58 -14.87 4.71
C LYS A 124 -4.38 -13.39 4.33
N HIS A 125 -3.85 -12.59 5.24
CA HIS A 125 -3.54 -11.17 5.02
C HIS A 125 -2.09 -10.91 4.60
N GLY A 126 -1.36 -11.95 4.16
CA GLY A 126 0.01 -11.85 3.66
C GLY A 126 1.07 -11.71 4.75
N VAL A 127 0.72 -11.97 6.02
CA VAL A 127 1.70 -12.02 7.11
C VAL A 127 2.20 -13.45 7.24
N GLU A 128 3.48 -13.66 6.92
CA GLU A 128 4.12 -14.97 6.93
C GLU A 128 5.18 -15.07 8.03
N PRO A 129 5.28 -16.21 8.73
CA PRO A 129 6.31 -16.38 9.75
C PRO A 129 7.69 -16.58 9.11
N VAL A 130 8.70 -15.95 9.70
CA VAL A 130 10.11 -16.22 9.46
C VAL A 130 10.60 -17.10 10.60
N SER A 131 10.69 -18.41 10.35
CA SER A 131 11.00 -19.42 11.36
C SER A 131 12.35 -20.10 11.00
N PRO A 132 13.49 -19.45 11.31
CA PRO A 132 14.78 -20.06 11.10
C PRO A 132 14.94 -21.30 12.01
N LYS A 133 15.77 -22.22 11.61
CA LYS A 133 16.10 -23.43 12.38
C LYS A 133 17.50 -23.32 13.00
N VAL A 134 17.68 -24.01 14.10
CA VAL A 134 19.04 -24.20 14.65
C VAL A 134 19.90 -24.89 13.59
N GLY A 135 21.06 -24.29 13.29
CA GLY A 135 21.95 -24.73 12.23
C GLY A 135 21.89 -23.89 10.94
N ASP A 136 20.83 -23.11 10.73
CA ASP A 136 20.76 -22.18 9.61
C ASP A 136 21.78 -21.05 9.75
N MET A 137 22.14 -20.42 8.64
CA MET A 137 23.00 -19.24 8.66
C MET A 137 22.22 -17.99 9.02
N PHE A 138 22.84 -17.13 9.81
CA PHE A 138 22.29 -15.83 10.16
C PHE A 138 22.16 -14.93 8.92
N ASP A 139 20.97 -14.36 8.73
CA ASP A 139 20.67 -13.37 7.70
C ASP A 139 20.29 -12.03 8.35
N PRO A 140 21.11 -10.98 8.21
CA PRO A 140 20.83 -9.67 8.80
C PRO A 140 19.54 -9.00 8.31
N GLN A 141 19.00 -9.44 7.17
CA GLN A 141 17.75 -8.89 6.62
C GLN A 141 16.50 -9.48 7.30
N LEU A 142 16.62 -10.69 7.86
CA LEU A 142 15.50 -11.44 8.42
C LEU A 142 15.62 -11.71 9.92
N HIS A 143 16.85 -11.68 10.43
CA HIS A 143 17.17 -12.11 11.79
C HIS A 143 17.83 -10.98 12.60
N GLU A 144 17.57 -11.00 13.90
CA GLU A 144 18.22 -10.14 14.90
C GLU A 144 19.00 -11.01 15.88
N ALA A 145 20.33 -10.84 15.92
CA ALA A 145 21.17 -11.54 16.87
C ALA A 145 21.06 -10.90 18.25
N MET A 146 20.49 -11.63 19.21
CA MET A 146 20.34 -11.18 20.60
C MET A 146 21.60 -11.44 21.42
N PHE A 147 22.32 -12.50 21.10
CA PHE A 147 23.59 -12.84 21.76
C PHE A 147 24.47 -13.69 20.83
N GLU A 148 25.74 -13.70 21.15
CA GLU A 148 26.76 -14.55 20.52
C GLU A 148 27.38 -15.44 21.57
N ALA A 149 27.55 -16.74 21.26
CA ALA A 149 28.20 -17.68 22.16
C ALA A 149 29.01 -18.73 21.35
N PRO A 150 30.16 -19.14 21.85
CA PRO A 150 30.91 -20.24 21.25
C PRO A 150 30.19 -21.56 21.56
N LEU A 151 29.79 -22.30 20.53
CA LEU A 151 29.20 -23.63 20.66
C LEU A 151 30.02 -24.64 19.84
N PRO A 152 30.61 -25.68 20.49
CA PRO A 152 31.39 -26.68 19.77
C PRO A 152 30.54 -27.37 18.67
N GLY A 153 31.17 -27.60 17.51
CA GLY A 153 30.50 -28.23 16.37
C GLY A 153 29.64 -27.30 15.52
N THR A 154 29.66 -25.98 15.76
CA THR A 154 29.00 -24.97 14.95
C THR A 154 29.98 -24.04 14.23
N LYS A 155 29.55 -23.41 13.16
CA LYS A 155 30.34 -22.40 12.42
C LYS A 155 29.96 -20.99 12.88
N ALA A 156 30.89 -20.03 12.72
CA ALA A 156 30.60 -18.63 12.96
C ALA A 156 29.40 -18.17 12.15
N GLY A 157 28.49 -17.43 12.78
CA GLY A 157 27.26 -16.94 12.16
C GLY A 157 26.16 -18.01 12.01
N GLN A 158 26.34 -19.19 12.54
CA GLN A 158 25.30 -20.23 12.56
C GLN A 158 24.32 -19.98 13.70
N ILE A 159 23.02 -20.10 13.46
CA ILE A 159 21.97 -19.96 14.48
C ILE A 159 22.06 -21.16 15.44
N ILE A 160 22.24 -20.86 16.72
CA ILE A 160 22.35 -21.85 17.80
C ILE A 160 21.06 -21.93 18.63
N GLN A 161 20.28 -20.87 18.61
CA GLN A 161 19.00 -20.81 19.32
C GLN A 161 18.05 -19.85 18.62
N VAL A 162 16.77 -20.19 18.57
CA VAL A 162 15.68 -19.32 18.14
C VAL A 162 14.88 -18.92 19.37
N MET A 163 14.78 -17.62 19.64
CA MET A 163 14.06 -17.09 20.81
C MET A 163 12.64 -16.68 20.46
N THR A 164 12.48 -15.95 19.33
CA THR A 164 11.16 -15.58 18.82
C THR A 164 11.15 -15.65 17.31
N GLU A 165 10.01 -16.00 16.74
CA GLU A 165 9.82 -16.01 15.30
C GLU A 165 9.72 -14.59 14.75
N GLY A 166 10.29 -14.39 13.56
CA GLY A 166 10.07 -13.20 12.76
C GLY A 166 8.77 -13.26 11.97
N PHE A 167 8.40 -12.13 11.39
CA PHE A 167 7.24 -12.05 10.50
C PHE A 167 7.48 -11.07 9.38
N MET A 168 7.03 -11.42 8.18
CA MET A 168 6.98 -10.55 7.00
C MET A 168 5.53 -10.25 6.64
N LEU A 169 5.28 -9.08 6.11
CA LEU A 169 4.04 -8.72 5.41
C LEU A 169 4.37 -8.55 3.93
N HIS A 170 4.01 -9.53 3.13
CA HIS A 170 4.42 -9.64 1.74
C HIS A 170 5.96 -9.60 1.63
N ASP A 171 6.51 -8.51 1.08
CA ASP A 171 7.96 -8.28 0.91
C ASP A 171 8.58 -7.38 1.99
N ARG A 172 7.79 -6.91 2.98
CA ARG A 172 8.28 -6.03 4.06
C ARG A 172 8.42 -6.78 5.37
N LEU A 173 9.58 -6.63 6.01
CA LEU A 173 9.81 -7.18 7.34
C LEU A 173 8.95 -6.42 8.37
N LEU A 174 8.08 -7.14 9.10
CA LEU A 174 7.34 -6.61 10.24
C LEU A 174 8.15 -6.68 11.52
N ARG A 175 8.80 -7.82 11.74
CA ARG A 175 9.65 -8.10 12.90
C ARG A 175 10.68 -9.16 12.52
N PRO A 176 11.98 -8.94 12.81
CA PRO A 176 12.99 -9.97 12.61
C PRO A 176 12.81 -11.14 13.58
N ALA A 177 13.30 -12.32 13.21
CA ALA A 177 13.41 -13.43 14.15
C ALA A 177 14.57 -13.18 15.11
N SER A 178 14.31 -13.25 16.41
CA SER A 178 15.36 -13.09 17.43
C SER A 178 16.07 -14.42 17.64
N VAL A 179 17.37 -14.40 17.41
CA VAL A 179 18.22 -15.61 17.43
C VAL A 179 19.48 -15.42 18.25
N GLY A 180 20.03 -16.51 18.79
CA GLY A 180 21.39 -16.60 19.25
C GLY A 180 22.28 -17.16 18.14
N VAL A 181 23.46 -16.61 17.93
CA VAL A 181 24.40 -17.02 16.89
C VAL A 181 25.69 -17.55 17.45
N SER A 182 26.36 -18.42 16.71
CA SER A 182 27.65 -18.96 17.09
C SER A 182 28.78 -17.99 16.76
N SER A 183 29.67 -17.74 17.73
CA SER A 183 30.91 -17.00 17.54
C SER A 183 32.12 -17.92 17.20
N ASN A 184 31.91 -19.20 16.96
CA ASN A 184 32.95 -20.17 16.72
C ASN A 184 33.70 -19.85 15.41
N THR A 185 34.96 -19.42 15.53
CA THR A 185 35.85 -19.14 14.40
C THR A 185 36.60 -20.38 13.92
N GLN A 186 36.42 -21.57 14.58
CA GLN A 186 37.03 -22.83 14.18
C GLN A 186 35.97 -23.77 13.63
N GLY A 187 35.91 -23.87 12.31
CA GLY A 187 35.29 -24.96 11.58
C GLY A 187 36.33 -26.04 11.26
#